data_bbdfa8dcf71b9e0797563d8f761a32f0
#
_entry.id   bbdfa8dcf71b9e0797563d8f761a32f0
#
_cell.length_a   1.000
_cell.length_b   1.000
_cell.length_c   1.000
_cell.angle_alpha   90.00
_cell.angle_beta   90.00
_cell.angle_gamma   90.00
#
_symmetry.space_group_name_H-M   'P 1'
#
loop_
_entity.id
_entity.type
_entity.pdbx_description
1 polymer ?
#
loop_
_entity_poly.entity_id
_entity_poly.type
_entity_poly.pdbx_seq_one_letter_code
_entity_poly.pdbx_strand_id
1 'polypeptide(L)'
;MNGNIDRPVIPETITVHLGAPDQAAENVTIPFAEYIKNVASSEIYPTWPEAAIRANILAQISFALNRIYTEHYPSQGYDFDITNNTQYDQNFVRNRDIFENISQIVDDIFNDYVVRQGSVEPLFTQYCNGTTSTCDGLSQWGTVDLADQGLIPYEILQYYFGDDINIVFGAPVQGIERSYPGVPLRQGSAGEDVRILQRQLNRISDNYPAIPKLLVDGFFGVETEAAVREFQRIFNLTPDGIVGKATWYKIKKTYNGVKGLSELYSEGISFDEAQRQFSRQLQLGDTGNPVRVAQYYLAIISYFDDQIPQVLIDGNFDENTLNGVQ
;
A
#
# COMPACT_ATOMS: atom_id res chain seq x y z
N MET A 1 13.15 -17.32 9.95
CA MET A 1 12.05 -16.40 10.23
C MET A 1 11.73 -15.71 8.92
N ASN A 2 10.52 -15.91 8.44
CA ASN A 2 10.11 -15.55 7.09
C ASN A 2 10.10 -14.04 6.91
N GLY A 3 11.00 -13.52 6.08
CA GLY A 3 10.91 -12.17 5.57
C GLY A 3 9.71 -12.07 4.62
N ASN A 4 8.53 -11.89 5.17
CA ASN A 4 7.41 -11.42 4.41
C ASN A 4 7.75 -9.99 4.00
N ILE A 5 7.94 -9.75 2.71
CA ILE A 5 7.65 -8.44 2.14
C ILE A 5 6.18 -8.25 2.48
N ASP A 6 5.87 -7.29 3.34
CA ASP A 6 4.51 -7.01 3.77
C ASP A 6 3.68 -6.62 2.55
N ARG A 7 3.14 -7.63 1.87
CA ARG A 7 2.12 -7.39 0.87
C ARG A 7 0.88 -6.93 1.61
N PRO A 8 0.21 -5.88 1.14
CA PRO A 8 -1.05 -5.48 1.70
C PRO A 8 -1.99 -6.68 1.81
N VAL A 9 -2.59 -6.81 2.98
CA VAL A 9 -3.62 -7.79 3.26
C VAL A 9 -4.96 -7.09 3.31
N ILE A 10 -6.03 -7.81 3.04
CA ILE A 10 -7.38 -7.29 3.23
C ILE A 10 -7.68 -7.32 4.74
N PRO A 11 -8.12 -6.20 5.34
CA PRO A 11 -8.50 -6.20 6.74
C PRO A 11 -9.77 -7.04 6.96
N GLU A 12 -9.84 -7.75 8.07
CA GLU A 12 -11.09 -8.44 8.46
C GLU A 12 -12.22 -7.44 8.67
N THR A 13 -11.91 -6.29 9.25
CA THR A 13 -12.86 -5.24 9.58
C THR A 13 -12.30 -3.85 9.23
N ILE A 14 -13.22 -2.90 9.08
CA ILE A 14 -12.91 -1.49 8.88
C ILE A 14 -13.73 -0.65 9.88
N THR A 15 -13.11 0.39 10.46
CA THR A 15 -13.78 1.32 11.35
C THR A 15 -14.16 2.60 10.61
N VAL A 16 -15.45 2.85 10.50
CA VAL A 16 -16.06 3.97 9.77
C VAL A 16 -16.50 5.05 10.76
N HIS A 17 -16.04 6.27 10.58
CA HIS A 17 -16.53 7.45 11.30
C HIS A 17 -17.76 8.02 10.59
N LEU A 18 -18.87 8.19 11.31
CA LEU A 18 -20.14 8.62 10.74
C LEU A 18 -20.29 10.17 10.71
N GLY A 19 -19.31 10.84 10.12
CA GLY A 19 -19.26 12.30 10.01
C GLY A 19 -18.02 12.81 9.30
N ALA A 20 -17.79 14.13 9.32
CA ALA A 20 -16.53 14.73 8.90
C ALA A 20 -15.42 14.37 9.92
N PRO A 21 -14.14 14.32 9.53
CA PRO A 21 -13.06 13.81 10.40
C PRO A 21 -12.96 14.50 11.77
N ASP A 22 -13.24 15.79 11.82
CA ASP A 22 -13.19 16.64 13.02
C ASP A 22 -14.53 16.79 13.75
N GLN A 23 -15.58 16.20 13.21
CA GLN A 23 -16.91 16.22 13.80
C GLN A 23 -17.04 15.16 14.89
N ALA A 24 -17.67 15.48 16.01
CA ALA A 24 -18.02 14.47 17.00
C ALA A 24 -19.12 13.56 16.46
N ALA A 25 -18.79 12.33 16.13
CA ALA A 25 -19.70 11.33 15.60
C ALA A 25 -19.30 9.91 16.06
N GLU A 26 -20.19 8.95 15.83
CA GLU A 26 -19.98 7.54 16.19
C GLU A 26 -18.98 6.88 15.24
N ASN A 27 -18.12 6.00 15.77
CA ASN A 27 -17.30 5.08 15.00
C ASN A 27 -17.96 3.70 14.97
N VAL A 28 -18.13 3.12 13.79
CA VAL A 28 -18.73 1.80 13.60
C VAL A 28 -17.72 0.86 12.97
N THR A 29 -17.43 -0.27 13.61
CA THR A 29 -16.54 -1.30 13.06
C THR A 29 -17.37 -2.42 12.46
N ILE A 30 -17.14 -2.72 11.18
CA ILE A 30 -17.87 -3.75 10.41
C ILE A 30 -16.91 -4.59 9.57
N PRO A 31 -17.31 -5.80 9.13
CA PRO A 31 -16.52 -6.59 8.19
C PRO A 31 -16.21 -5.79 6.90
N PHE A 32 -14.97 -5.91 6.40
CA PHE A 32 -14.52 -5.13 5.23
C PHE A 32 -15.38 -5.40 3.99
N ALA A 33 -15.71 -6.67 3.70
CA ALA A 33 -16.56 -7.01 2.56
C ALA A 33 -17.95 -6.37 2.69
N GLU A 34 -18.54 -6.35 3.89
CA GLU A 34 -19.84 -5.71 4.13
C GLU A 34 -19.78 -4.19 3.98
N TYR A 35 -18.64 -3.58 4.33
CA TYR A 35 -18.40 -2.17 4.05
C TYR A 35 -18.42 -1.88 2.54
N ILE A 36 -17.70 -2.68 1.74
CA ILE A 36 -17.67 -2.50 0.28
C ILE A 36 -19.03 -2.74 -0.35
N LYS A 37 -19.78 -3.77 0.08
CA LYS A 37 -21.16 -3.99 -0.38
C LYS A 37 -22.06 -2.79 -0.14
N ASN A 38 -21.93 -2.18 1.03
CA ASN A 38 -22.70 -1.01 1.43
C ASN A 38 -22.36 0.20 0.58
N VAL A 39 -21.06 0.53 0.45
CA VAL A 39 -20.59 1.64 -0.37
C VAL A 39 -21.01 1.46 -1.83
N ALA A 40 -20.77 0.29 -2.42
CA ALA A 40 -21.16 0.01 -3.80
C ALA A 40 -22.68 0.16 -4.02
N SER A 41 -23.49 -0.39 -3.12
CA SER A 41 -24.94 -0.23 -3.19
C SER A 41 -25.43 1.20 -2.96
N SER A 42 -24.59 2.08 -2.36
CA SER A 42 -24.91 3.47 -2.10
C SER A 42 -24.50 4.41 -3.24
N GLU A 43 -23.54 4.01 -4.05
CA GLU A 43 -22.90 4.91 -5.03
C GLU A 43 -23.16 4.51 -6.49
N ILE A 44 -23.38 3.23 -6.79
CA ILE A 44 -23.58 2.74 -8.15
C ILE A 44 -24.89 1.96 -8.28
N TYR A 45 -25.32 1.75 -9.51
CA TYR A 45 -26.63 1.12 -9.77
C TYR A 45 -26.47 -0.36 -10.14
N PRO A 46 -27.34 -1.24 -9.59
CA PRO A 46 -27.29 -2.68 -9.87
C PRO A 46 -27.63 -3.03 -11.32
N THR A 47 -28.21 -2.09 -12.07
CA THR A 47 -28.62 -2.25 -13.48
C THR A 47 -27.52 -1.89 -14.47
N TRP A 48 -26.36 -1.42 -14.01
CA TRP A 48 -25.25 -1.11 -14.90
C TRP A 48 -24.61 -2.36 -15.50
N PRO A 49 -23.88 -2.23 -16.63
CA PRO A 49 -23.09 -3.34 -17.15
C PRO A 49 -22.13 -3.89 -16.10
N GLU A 50 -21.98 -5.21 -16.03
CA GLU A 50 -21.16 -5.86 -15.00
C GLU A 50 -19.69 -5.36 -15.03
N ALA A 51 -19.14 -5.08 -16.23
CA ALA A 51 -17.79 -4.53 -16.35
C ALA A 51 -17.66 -3.16 -15.66
N ALA A 52 -18.66 -2.30 -15.75
CA ALA A 52 -18.71 -1.02 -15.06
C ALA A 52 -18.82 -1.22 -13.55
N ILE A 53 -19.69 -2.12 -13.08
CA ILE A 53 -19.85 -2.44 -11.66
C ILE A 53 -18.54 -2.95 -11.07
N ARG A 54 -17.88 -3.93 -11.71
CA ARG A 54 -16.61 -4.49 -11.26
C ARG A 54 -15.48 -3.44 -11.22
N ALA A 55 -15.38 -2.57 -12.23
CA ALA A 55 -14.38 -1.50 -12.25
C ALA A 55 -14.58 -0.51 -11.10
N ASN A 56 -15.82 -0.11 -10.82
CA ASN A 56 -16.14 0.77 -9.69
C ASN A 56 -15.83 0.10 -8.35
N ILE A 57 -16.20 -1.17 -8.15
CA ILE A 57 -15.93 -1.91 -6.91
C ILE A 57 -14.43 -2.04 -6.68
N LEU A 58 -13.62 -2.37 -7.70
CA LEU A 58 -12.16 -2.42 -7.59
C LEU A 58 -11.56 -1.07 -7.20
N ALA A 59 -12.10 0.03 -7.75
CA ALA A 59 -11.70 1.37 -7.33
C ALA A 59 -12.09 1.66 -5.87
N GLN A 60 -13.31 1.29 -5.45
CA GLN A 60 -13.77 1.47 -4.06
C GLN A 60 -12.93 0.67 -3.06
N ILE A 61 -12.60 -0.59 -3.38
CA ILE A 61 -11.72 -1.44 -2.57
C ILE A 61 -10.34 -0.79 -2.43
N SER A 62 -9.73 -0.41 -3.55
CA SER A 62 -8.38 0.16 -3.56
C SER A 62 -8.30 1.48 -2.82
N PHE A 63 -9.31 2.34 -2.94
CA PHE A 63 -9.43 3.57 -2.18
C PHE A 63 -9.46 3.31 -0.66
N ALA A 64 -10.33 2.41 -0.21
CA ALA A 64 -10.46 2.07 1.21
C ALA A 64 -9.16 1.44 1.75
N LEU A 65 -8.56 0.52 1.00
CA LEU A 65 -7.29 -0.12 1.37
C LEU A 65 -6.14 0.89 1.44
N ASN A 66 -6.08 1.86 0.52
CA ASN A 66 -5.08 2.93 0.58
C ASN A 66 -5.20 3.73 1.89
N ARG A 67 -6.42 4.11 2.31
CA ARG A 67 -6.65 4.79 3.58
C ARG A 67 -6.16 3.99 4.78
N ILE A 68 -6.40 2.68 4.79
CA ILE A 68 -5.99 1.76 5.86
C ILE A 68 -4.48 1.55 5.81
N TYR A 69 -3.93 1.21 4.66
CA TYR A 69 -2.52 0.87 4.49
C TYR A 69 -1.59 2.04 4.78
N THR A 70 -1.96 3.25 4.38
CA THR A 70 -1.24 4.48 4.69
C THR A 70 -1.50 5.00 6.10
N GLU A 71 -2.43 4.37 6.83
CA GLU A 71 -2.92 4.84 8.13
C GLU A 71 -3.31 6.32 8.08
N HIS A 72 -4.06 6.70 7.05
CA HIS A 72 -4.37 8.09 6.73
C HIS A 72 -4.95 8.86 7.95
N TYR A 73 -6.00 8.35 8.57
CA TYR A 73 -6.62 8.97 9.74
C TYR A 73 -5.87 8.69 11.05
N PRO A 74 -5.42 7.44 11.32
CA PRO A 74 -4.59 7.16 12.48
C PRO A 74 -3.33 8.02 12.58
N SER A 75 -2.68 8.34 11.45
CA SER A 75 -1.51 9.23 11.43
C SER A 75 -1.81 10.66 11.85
N GLN A 76 -3.06 11.10 11.70
CA GLN A 76 -3.55 12.42 12.12
C GLN A 76 -4.09 12.45 13.55
N GLY A 77 -4.13 11.29 14.23
CA GLY A 77 -4.56 11.19 15.63
C GLY A 77 -5.96 10.63 15.82
N TYR A 78 -6.65 10.26 14.76
CA TYR A 78 -8.00 9.69 14.82
C TYR A 78 -7.98 8.18 15.11
N ASP A 79 -9.12 7.64 15.59
CA ASP A 79 -9.29 6.24 15.97
C ASP A 79 -10.18 5.46 14.99
N PHE A 80 -10.24 5.90 13.73
CA PHE A 80 -10.99 5.26 12.66
C PHE A 80 -10.13 5.14 11.40
N ASP A 81 -10.59 4.37 10.43
CA ASP A 81 -9.87 4.09 9.20
C ASP A 81 -10.36 4.95 8.03
N ILE A 82 -11.66 5.27 8.02
CA ILE A 82 -12.33 5.98 6.94
C ILE A 82 -13.56 6.73 7.47
N THR A 83 -14.03 7.75 6.74
CA THR A 83 -15.29 8.44 7.04
C THR A 83 -16.41 8.02 6.10
N ASN A 84 -17.66 8.29 6.48
CA ASN A 84 -18.81 8.16 5.57
C ASN A 84 -19.16 9.47 4.84
N ASN A 85 -18.31 10.48 4.93
CA ASN A 85 -18.52 11.78 4.31
C ASN A 85 -17.86 11.83 2.93
N THR A 86 -18.68 11.99 1.89
CA THR A 86 -18.25 11.99 0.48
C THR A 86 -17.35 13.16 0.06
N GLN A 87 -17.16 14.16 0.94
CA GLN A 87 -16.16 15.21 0.72
C GLN A 87 -14.74 14.71 1.01
N TYR A 88 -14.61 13.66 1.81
CA TYR A 88 -13.34 13.10 2.26
C TYR A 88 -13.12 11.70 1.73
N ASP A 89 -14.17 10.85 1.78
CA ASP A 89 -14.09 9.44 1.48
C ASP A 89 -15.32 8.91 0.75
N GLN A 90 -15.90 7.80 1.19
CA GLN A 90 -16.90 7.01 0.49
C GLN A 90 -18.29 7.10 1.16
N ASN A 91 -19.34 6.90 0.36
CA ASN A 91 -20.72 6.98 0.83
C ASN A 91 -21.17 5.70 1.57
N PHE A 92 -20.74 5.55 2.82
CA PHE A 92 -21.29 4.49 3.67
C PHE A 92 -22.60 4.96 4.34
N VAL A 93 -23.68 4.20 4.16
CA VAL A 93 -25.01 4.50 4.71
C VAL A 93 -25.42 3.39 5.68
N ARG A 94 -25.51 3.71 6.98
CA ARG A 94 -25.88 2.74 8.03
C ARG A 94 -27.25 2.10 7.73
N ASN A 95 -27.35 0.77 7.88
CA ASN A 95 -28.53 -0.03 7.61
C ASN A 95 -29.06 0.04 6.17
N ARG A 96 -28.18 0.31 5.20
CA ARG A 96 -28.55 0.25 3.80
C ARG A 96 -28.91 -1.16 3.36
N ASP A 97 -29.98 -1.29 2.59
CA ASP A 97 -30.27 -2.51 1.86
C ASP A 97 -29.25 -2.73 0.75
N ILE A 98 -28.65 -3.91 0.70
CA ILE A 98 -27.61 -4.30 -0.27
C ILE A 98 -28.29 -4.94 -1.47
N PHE A 99 -27.92 -4.50 -2.68
CA PHE A 99 -28.39 -5.14 -3.92
C PHE A 99 -27.73 -6.50 -4.09
N GLU A 100 -28.51 -7.52 -4.42
CA GLU A 100 -28.06 -8.92 -4.51
C GLU A 100 -26.90 -9.13 -5.48
N ASN A 101 -27.03 -8.61 -6.71
CA ASN A 101 -25.97 -8.74 -7.72
C ASN A 101 -24.69 -8.00 -7.32
N ILE A 102 -24.79 -6.83 -6.68
CA ILE A 102 -23.62 -6.12 -6.13
C ILE A 102 -22.97 -6.94 -5.02
N SER A 103 -23.77 -7.52 -4.12
CA SER A 103 -23.26 -8.42 -3.06
C SER A 103 -22.47 -9.58 -3.64
N GLN A 104 -23.01 -10.25 -4.66
CA GLN A 104 -22.34 -11.37 -5.33
C GLN A 104 -21.02 -10.95 -5.98
N ILE A 105 -21.00 -9.81 -6.70
CA ILE A 105 -19.80 -9.30 -7.32
C ILE A 105 -18.75 -8.94 -6.26
N VAL A 106 -19.16 -8.30 -5.16
CA VAL A 106 -18.21 -7.98 -4.07
C VAL A 106 -17.65 -9.28 -3.47
N ASP A 107 -18.46 -10.29 -3.22
CA ASP A 107 -17.99 -11.57 -2.69
C ASP A 107 -16.96 -12.25 -3.62
N ASP A 108 -17.05 -12.03 -4.93
CA ASP A 108 -16.09 -12.53 -5.91
C ASP A 108 -14.74 -11.80 -5.86
N ILE A 109 -14.73 -10.47 -5.59
CA ILE A 109 -13.55 -9.63 -5.83
C ILE A 109 -13.14 -8.74 -4.63
N PHE A 110 -13.73 -8.90 -3.43
CA PHE A 110 -13.44 -8.02 -2.28
C PHE A 110 -11.98 -8.05 -1.82
N ASN A 111 -11.24 -9.06 -2.24
CA ASN A 111 -9.82 -9.23 -1.95
C ASN A 111 -8.91 -9.00 -3.18
N ASP A 112 -9.43 -8.32 -4.18
CA ASP A 112 -8.67 -7.83 -5.33
C ASP A 112 -8.53 -6.30 -5.24
N TYR A 113 -7.37 -5.77 -5.60
CA TYR A 113 -7.16 -4.31 -5.55
C TYR A 113 -6.15 -3.83 -6.59
N VAL A 114 -6.22 -2.54 -6.91
CA VAL A 114 -5.38 -1.88 -7.92
C VAL A 114 -4.09 -1.38 -7.27
N VAL A 115 -2.97 -1.57 -7.96
CA VAL A 115 -1.63 -1.06 -7.60
C VAL A 115 -1.00 -0.38 -8.82
N ARG A 116 0.04 0.43 -8.62
CA ARG A 116 0.99 0.75 -9.69
C ARG A 116 1.88 -0.45 -9.97
N GLN A 117 2.29 -0.64 -11.22
CA GLN A 117 3.28 -1.67 -11.56
C GLN A 117 4.54 -1.47 -10.74
N GLY A 118 5.05 -2.55 -10.14
CA GLY A 118 6.21 -2.52 -9.25
C GLY A 118 5.96 -1.97 -7.84
N SER A 119 4.75 -1.48 -7.51
CA SER A 119 4.34 -1.10 -6.17
C SER A 119 3.54 -2.22 -5.49
N VAL A 120 3.54 -2.22 -4.15
CA VAL A 120 2.68 -3.08 -3.34
C VAL A 120 1.57 -2.28 -2.64
N GLU A 121 1.71 -0.97 -2.59
CA GLU A 121 0.72 -0.08 -1.96
C GLU A 121 -0.56 -0.04 -2.79
N PRO A 122 -1.74 -0.23 -2.18
CA PRO A 122 -3.01 -0.04 -2.87
C PRO A 122 -3.10 1.37 -3.44
N LEU A 123 -3.42 1.47 -4.72
CA LEU A 123 -3.52 2.75 -5.41
C LEU A 123 -4.63 3.61 -4.78
N PHE A 124 -4.37 4.88 -4.56
CA PHE A 124 -5.41 5.84 -4.22
C PHE A 124 -6.27 6.12 -5.45
N THR A 125 -7.30 5.31 -5.62
CA THR A 125 -8.22 5.34 -6.75
C THR A 125 -9.35 6.33 -6.51
N GLN A 126 -9.07 7.62 -6.60
CA GLN A 126 -10.10 8.65 -6.47
C GLN A 126 -11.16 8.48 -7.56
N TYR A 127 -12.42 8.70 -7.19
CA TYR A 127 -13.55 8.66 -8.13
C TYR A 127 -14.63 9.66 -7.76
N CYS A 128 -15.52 9.92 -8.70
CA CYS A 128 -16.66 10.81 -8.53
C CYS A 128 -17.81 10.37 -9.45
N ASN A 129 -18.99 10.94 -9.23
CA ASN A 129 -20.17 10.60 -10.01
C ASN A 129 -19.95 10.80 -11.54
N GLY A 130 -19.26 11.87 -11.94
CA GLY A 130 -18.96 12.17 -13.34
C GLY A 130 -20.03 12.98 -14.05
N THR A 131 -21.21 13.19 -13.41
CA THR A 131 -22.30 14.02 -13.94
C THR A 131 -22.64 15.20 -13.05
N THR A 132 -22.77 14.96 -11.74
CA THR A 132 -23.05 15.99 -10.73
C THR A 132 -21.80 16.50 -10.04
N SER A 133 -20.72 15.73 -10.06
CA SER A 133 -19.38 16.06 -9.56
C SER A 133 -18.33 15.55 -10.54
N THR A 134 -17.22 16.28 -10.67
CA THR A 134 -16.07 15.90 -11.51
C THR A 134 -14.80 15.90 -10.68
N CYS A 135 -13.84 15.02 -11.02
CA CYS A 135 -12.55 14.89 -10.37
C CYS A 135 -11.51 14.41 -11.40
N ASP A 136 -10.24 14.40 -11.02
CA ASP A 136 -9.16 13.87 -11.83
C ASP A 136 -9.04 12.34 -11.75
N GLY A 137 -10.07 11.65 -11.23
CA GLY A 137 -10.15 10.21 -11.04
C GLY A 137 -11.19 9.55 -11.94
N LEU A 138 -11.66 8.37 -11.50
CA LEU A 138 -12.64 7.60 -12.24
C LEU A 138 -14.02 8.28 -12.22
N SER A 139 -14.63 8.45 -13.39
CA SER A 139 -16.03 8.84 -13.54
C SER A 139 -16.92 7.60 -13.44
N GLN A 140 -17.76 7.52 -12.41
CA GLN A 140 -18.66 6.37 -12.23
C GLN A 140 -19.58 6.15 -13.43
N TRP A 141 -20.25 7.21 -13.92
CA TRP A 141 -21.06 7.12 -15.14
C TRP A 141 -20.21 6.90 -16.39
N GLY A 142 -19.02 7.46 -16.48
CA GLY A 142 -18.12 7.21 -17.59
C GLY A 142 -17.68 5.74 -17.72
N THR A 143 -17.67 4.97 -16.61
CA THR A 143 -17.42 3.52 -16.69
C THR A 143 -18.52 2.78 -17.43
N VAL A 144 -19.78 3.26 -17.37
CA VAL A 144 -20.91 2.68 -18.12
C VAL A 144 -20.69 2.88 -19.61
N ASP A 145 -20.34 4.11 -20.04
CA ASP A 145 -20.07 4.42 -21.43
C ASP A 145 -18.92 3.56 -22.00
N LEU A 146 -17.88 3.31 -21.21
CA LEU A 146 -16.76 2.45 -21.62
C LEU A 146 -17.15 0.97 -21.68
N ALA A 147 -17.92 0.50 -20.70
CA ALA A 147 -18.43 -0.86 -20.68
C ALA A 147 -19.38 -1.14 -21.87
N ASP A 148 -20.22 -0.18 -22.23
CA ASP A 148 -21.10 -0.26 -23.42
C ASP A 148 -20.31 -0.29 -24.73
N GLN A 149 -19.08 0.24 -24.74
CA GLN A 149 -18.13 0.11 -25.85
C GLN A 149 -17.40 -1.24 -25.86
N GLY A 150 -17.63 -2.10 -24.86
CA GLY A 150 -17.08 -3.44 -24.77
C GLY A 150 -15.77 -3.54 -23.97
N LEU A 151 -15.35 -2.48 -23.26
CA LEU A 151 -14.15 -2.53 -22.43
C LEU A 151 -14.39 -3.43 -21.20
N ILE A 152 -13.38 -4.23 -20.88
CA ILE A 152 -13.36 -5.05 -19.65
C ILE A 152 -12.97 -4.18 -18.44
N PRO A 153 -13.22 -4.64 -17.19
CA PRO A 153 -12.96 -3.85 -15.99
C PRO A 153 -11.52 -3.31 -15.90
N TYR A 154 -10.53 -4.10 -16.30
CA TYR A 154 -9.13 -3.69 -16.29
C TYR A 154 -8.85 -2.54 -17.28
N GLU A 155 -9.36 -2.62 -18.49
CA GLU A 155 -9.21 -1.56 -19.50
C GLU A 155 -9.92 -0.27 -19.09
N ILE A 156 -11.08 -0.37 -18.41
CA ILE A 156 -11.78 0.77 -17.82
C ILE A 156 -10.91 1.42 -16.74
N LEU A 157 -10.28 0.64 -15.87
CA LEU A 157 -9.39 1.17 -14.84
C LEU A 157 -8.14 1.80 -15.46
N GLN A 158 -7.54 1.21 -16.50
CA GLN A 158 -6.41 1.80 -17.23
C GLN A 158 -6.77 3.13 -17.89
N TYR A 159 -7.97 3.27 -18.43
CA TYR A 159 -8.43 4.52 -19.03
C TYR A 159 -8.37 5.70 -18.04
N TYR A 160 -8.70 5.46 -16.76
CA TYR A 160 -8.71 6.52 -15.73
C TYR A 160 -7.40 6.65 -14.96
N PHE A 161 -6.70 5.56 -14.73
CA PHE A 161 -5.53 5.54 -13.85
C PHE A 161 -4.19 5.32 -14.58
N GLY A 162 -4.22 5.11 -15.90
CA GLY A 162 -3.04 4.93 -16.74
C GLY A 162 -2.66 3.47 -16.97
N ASP A 163 -1.81 3.25 -17.98
CA ASP A 163 -1.43 1.91 -18.45
C ASP A 163 -0.47 1.19 -17.49
N ASP A 164 0.10 1.91 -16.54
CA ASP A 164 1.05 1.42 -15.55
C ASP A 164 0.40 0.85 -14.27
N ILE A 165 -0.91 0.58 -14.31
CA ILE A 165 -1.60 -0.11 -13.23
C ILE A 165 -1.54 -1.64 -13.37
N ASN A 166 -1.76 -2.32 -12.26
CA ASN A 166 -1.98 -3.76 -12.19
C ASN A 166 -3.06 -4.08 -11.14
N ILE A 167 -3.61 -5.30 -11.18
CA ILE A 167 -4.53 -5.79 -10.17
C ILE A 167 -3.84 -6.91 -9.39
N VAL A 168 -3.83 -6.80 -8.07
CA VAL A 168 -3.49 -7.89 -7.17
C VAL A 168 -4.74 -8.70 -6.94
N PHE A 169 -4.69 -10.01 -7.23
CA PHE A 169 -5.80 -10.92 -7.07
C PHE A 169 -5.62 -11.79 -5.82
N GLY A 170 -6.72 -12.05 -5.12
CA GLY A 170 -6.76 -13.02 -4.04
C GLY A 170 -5.85 -12.67 -2.85
N ALA A 171 -5.76 -11.41 -2.47
CA ALA A 171 -4.98 -11.00 -1.32
C ALA A 171 -5.47 -11.67 -0.03
N PRO A 172 -4.57 -12.08 0.88
CA PRO A 172 -4.98 -12.74 2.12
C PRO A 172 -5.78 -11.79 3.02
N VAL A 173 -6.77 -12.35 3.72
CA VAL A 173 -7.57 -11.59 4.71
C VAL A 173 -6.96 -11.81 6.09
N GLN A 174 -6.65 -10.74 6.80
CA GLN A 174 -6.05 -10.79 8.15
C GLN A 174 -6.48 -9.58 8.97
N GLY A 175 -6.44 -9.72 10.30
CA GLY A 175 -6.49 -8.56 11.20
C GLY A 175 -5.27 -7.67 10.96
N ILE A 176 -5.48 -6.37 10.79
CA ILE A 176 -4.40 -5.39 10.62
C ILE A 176 -4.15 -4.72 11.95
N GLU A 177 -2.94 -4.91 12.47
CA GLU A 177 -2.47 -4.15 13.63
C GLU A 177 -1.94 -2.79 13.17
N ARG A 178 -2.24 -1.74 13.94
CA ARG A 178 -1.69 -0.41 13.70
C ARG A 178 -0.19 -0.43 13.94
N SER A 179 0.56 0.27 13.11
CA SER A 179 2.02 0.28 13.18
C SER A 179 2.57 0.96 14.44
N TYR A 180 1.81 1.90 15.04
CA TYR A 180 2.23 2.56 16.28
C TYR A 180 2.09 1.61 17.46
N PRO A 181 3.15 1.43 18.30
CA PRO A 181 3.16 0.43 19.38
C PRO A 181 2.16 0.69 20.52
N GLY A 182 1.36 1.76 20.46
CA GLY A 182 0.40 2.13 21.50
C GLY A 182 0.99 2.89 22.68
N VAL A 183 2.31 2.83 22.85
CA VAL A 183 3.06 3.55 23.90
C VAL A 183 4.21 4.34 23.27
N PRO A 184 4.52 5.55 23.82
CA PRO A 184 5.64 6.33 23.32
C PRO A 184 6.98 5.63 23.57
N LEU A 185 7.85 5.59 22.54
CA LEU A 185 9.23 5.13 22.68
C LEU A 185 10.12 6.29 23.14
N ARG A 186 11.00 6.01 24.10
CA ARG A 186 11.90 6.99 24.72
C ARG A 186 13.12 6.29 25.29
N GLN A 187 14.08 7.02 25.79
CA GLN A 187 15.26 6.45 26.43
C GLN A 187 14.89 5.36 27.45
N GLY A 188 15.50 4.19 27.32
CA GLY A 188 15.20 2.98 28.10
C GLY A 188 14.18 2.04 27.44
N SER A 189 13.45 2.45 26.40
CA SER A 189 12.62 1.53 25.61
C SER A 189 13.49 0.51 24.87
N ALA A 190 13.00 -0.73 24.73
CA ALA A 190 13.70 -1.78 24.01
C ALA A 190 12.72 -2.70 23.27
N GLY A 191 13.16 -3.34 22.19
CA GLY A 191 12.39 -4.30 21.44
C GLY A 191 12.40 -4.07 19.95
N GLU A 192 11.50 -4.76 19.24
CA GLU A 192 11.44 -4.70 17.78
C GLU A 192 10.98 -3.33 17.25
N ASP A 193 10.06 -2.66 17.95
CA ASP A 193 9.62 -1.31 17.56
C ASP A 193 10.78 -0.30 17.57
N VAL A 194 11.72 -0.45 18.50
CA VAL A 194 12.95 0.38 18.54
C VAL A 194 13.87 0.02 17.38
N ARG A 195 13.99 -1.25 17.01
CA ARG A 195 14.75 -1.66 15.81
C ARG A 195 14.16 -1.11 14.53
N ILE A 196 12.83 -1.16 14.40
CA ILE A 196 12.11 -0.57 13.27
C ILE A 196 12.42 0.93 13.18
N LEU A 197 12.28 1.64 14.29
CA LEU A 197 12.59 3.06 14.39
C LEU A 197 14.04 3.36 13.96
N GLN A 198 15.02 2.63 14.50
CA GLN A 198 16.44 2.81 14.18
C GLN A 198 16.73 2.56 12.70
N ARG A 199 16.16 1.50 12.09
CA ARG A 199 16.27 1.22 10.65
C ARG A 199 15.69 2.36 9.80
N GLN A 200 14.50 2.84 10.17
CA GLN A 200 13.83 3.92 9.44
C GLN A 200 14.62 5.24 9.53
N LEU A 201 15.09 5.62 10.71
CA LEU A 201 15.93 6.82 10.90
C LEU A 201 17.25 6.71 10.12
N ASN A 202 17.88 5.55 10.10
CA ASN A 202 19.09 5.31 9.33
C ASN A 202 18.85 5.48 7.81
N ARG A 203 17.74 4.99 7.28
CA ARG A 203 17.41 5.20 5.85
C ARG A 203 17.08 6.67 5.55
N ILE A 204 16.34 7.31 6.44
CA ILE A 204 16.03 8.74 6.31
C ILE A 204 17.30 9.58 6.35
N SER A 205 18.29 9.22 7.17
CA SER A 205 19.54 9.96 7.31
C SER A 205 20.40 9.98 6.04
N ASP A 206 20.19 9.05 5.10
CA ASP A 206 20.86 9.09 3.79
C ASP A 206 20.45 10.33 2.97
N ASN A 207 19.19 10.76 3.11
CA ASN A 207 18.66 11.98 2.49
C ASN A 207 18.75 13.21 3.41
N TYR A 208 18.90 13.01 4.72
CA TYR A 208 18.98 14.05 5.75
C TYR A 208 20.19 13.82 6.67
N PRO A 209 21.43 14.10 6.20
CA PRO A 209 22.68 13.73 6.89
C PRO A 209 22.87 14.35 8.29
N ALA A 210 22.07 15.35 8.65
CA ALA A 210 22.08 15.92 10.01
C ALA A 210 21.55 14.93 11.05
N ILE A 211 20.76 13.93 10.64
CA ILE A 211 20.31 12.84 11.52
C ILE A 211 21.44 11.83 11.65
N PRO A 212 21.99 11.59 12.84
CA PRO A 212 23.09 10.65 13.02
C PRO A 212 22.69 9.22 12.71
N LYS A 213 23.62 8.45 12.15
CA LYS A 213 23.45 7.00 11.95
C LYS A 213 23.48 6.28 13.29
N LEU A 214 22.62 5.27 13.42
CA LEU A 214 22.41 4.50 14.65
C LEU A 214 22.85 3.05 14.47
N LEU A 215 23.34 2.44 15.55
CA LEU A 215 23.40 0.99 15.65
C LEU A 215 21.97 0.45 15.79
N VAL A 216 21.61 -0.55 14.96
CA VAL A 216 20.28 -1.18 15.00
C VAL A 216 20.32 -2.34 16.02
N ASP A 217 20.31 -1.99 17.30
CA ASP A 217 20.40 -2.93 18.41
C ASP A 217 19.05 -3.20 19.11
N GLY A 218 18.04 -2.36 18.81
CA GLY A 218 16.74 -2.43 19.46
C GLY A 218 16.71 -1.82 20.87
N PHE A 219 17.71 -1.02 21.22
CA PHE A 219 17.75 -0.29 22.49
C PHE A 219 17.69 1.23 22.25
N PHE A 220 16.72 1.90 22.86
CA PHE A 220 16.57 3.35 22.75
C PHE A 220 17.52 4.04 23.73
N GLY A 221 18.77 4.19 23.30
CA GLY A 221 19.83 4.86 24.05
C GLY A 221 19.87 6.37 23.78
N VAL A 222 20.90 7.03 24.33
CA VAL A 222 21.14 8.46 24.14
C VAL A 222 21.37 8.84 22.66
N GLU A 223 21.96 7.96 21.88
CA GLU A 223 22.20 8.17 20.46
C GLU A 223 20.89 8.14 19.66
N THR A 224 20.01 7.18 19.99
CA THR A 224 18.66 7.10 19.39
C THR A 224 17.84 8.34 19.74
N GLU A 225 17.90 8.81 21.01
CA GLU A 225 17.23 10.04 21.42
C GLU A 225 17.75 11.26 20.65
N ALA A 226 19.06 11.38 20.45
CA ALA A 226 19.66 12.47 19.70
C ALA A 226 19.21 12.48 18.23
N ALA A 227 19.14 11.30 17.59
CA ALA A 227 18.64 11.15 16.23
C ALA A 227 17.15 11.53 16.12
N VAL A 228 16.33 11.13 17.09
CA VAL A 228 14.91 11.50 17.15
C VAL A 228 14.74 13.01 17.32
N ARG A 229 15.49 13.65 18.21
CA ARG A 229 15.45 15.12 18.40
C ARG A 229 15.83 15.86 17.12
N GLU A 230 16.85 15.38 16.41
CA GLU A 230 17.26 15.98 15.15
C GLU A 230 16.20 15.80 14.05
N PHE A 231 15.63 14.60 13.94
CA PHE A 231 14.48 14.35 13.06
C PHE A 231 13.32 15.30 13.37
N GLN A 232 12.92 15.40 14.65
CA GLN A 232 11.82 16.27 15.08
C GLN A 232 12.10 17.74 14.70
N ARG A 233 13.33 18.22 14.85
CA ARG A 233 13.74 19.59 14.48
C ARG A 233 13.61 19.82 12.96
N ILE A 234 14.11 18.90 12.15
CA ILE A 234 14.06 18.99 10.67
C ILE A 234 12.61 19.04 10.19
N PHE A 235 11.74 18.25 10.79
CA PHE A 235 10.35 18.10 10.34
C PHE A 235 9.33 18.92 11.12
N ASN A 236 9.79 19.96 11.84
CA ASN A 236 8.96 20.91 12.62
C ASN A 236 8.03 20.25 13.65
N LEU A 237 8.52 19.21 14.32
CA LEU A 237 7.90 18.61 15.50
C LEU A 237 8.55 19.17 16.78
N THR A 238 7.90 19.01 17.93
CA THR A 238 8.51 19.32 19.22
C THR A 238 9.75 18.43 19.46
N PRO A 239 10.97 19.01 19.59
CA PRO A 239 12.19 18.22 19.69
C PRO A 239 12.44 17.70 21.11
N ASP A 240 11.50 16.91 21.63
CA ASP A 240 11.53 16.34 22.99
C ASP A 240 12.30 15.00 23.08
N GLY A 241 12.65 14.40 21.93
CA GLY A 241 13.33 13.11 21.86
C GLY A 241 12.42 11.91 22.14
N ILE A 242 11.10 12.12 22.22
CA ILE A 242 10.11 11.07 22.49
C ILE A 242 9.39 10.74 21.18
N VAL A 243 9.32 9.46 20.85
CA VAL A 243 8.55 8.99 19.70
C VAL A 243 7.14 8.66 20.14
N GLY A 244 6.32 9.70 20.28
CA GLY A 244 4.87 9.59 20.41
C GLY A 244 4.21 9.34 19.04
N LYS A 245 2.88 9.23 19.03
CA LYS A 245 2.08 8.93 17.84
C LYS A 245 2.43 9.85 16.64
N ALA A 246 2.49 11.16 16.85
CA ALA A 246 2.82 12.12 15.80
C ALA A 246 4.23 11.94 15.22
N THR A 247 5.22 11.72 16.07
CA THR A 247 6.61 11.48 15.64
C THR A 247 6.73 10.15 14.90
N TRP A 248 6.08 9.08 15.40
CA TRP A 248 6.07 7.76 14.75
C TRP A 248 5.54 7.84 13.32
N TYR A 249 4.36 8.39 13.13
CA TYR A 249 3.76 8.48 11.80
C TYR A 249 4.49 9.45 10.86
N LYS A 250 5.10 10.49 11.40
CA LYS A 250 5.96 11.37 10.61
C LYS A 250 7.21 10.65 10.12
N ILE A 251 7.84 9.82 10.97
CA ILE A 251 8.99 8.98 10.59
C ILE A 251 8.55 7.97 9.51
N LYS A 252 7.43 7.25 9.72
CA LYS A 252 6.89 6.29 8.76
C LYS A 252 6.62 6.95 7.40
N LYS A 253 5.92 8.09 7.36
CA LYS A 253 5.63 8.83 6.14
C LYS A 253 6.92 9.30 5.44
N THR A 254 7.88 9.82 6.19
CA THR A 254 9.16 10.26 5.64
C THR A 254 9.96 9.08 5.08
N TYR A 255 10.00 7.96 5.81
CA TYR A 255 10.66 6.73 5.38
C TYR A 255 10.06 6.20 4.06
N ASN A 256 8.73 6.14 3.95
CA ASN A 256 8.05 5.73 2.73
C ASN A 256 8.40 6.68 1.57
N GLY A 257 8.43 7.98 1.82
CA GLY A 257 8.81 8.97 0.81
C GLY A 257 10.25 8.83 0.32
N VAL A 258 11.21 8.65 1.24
CA VAL A 258 12.64 8.49 0.85
C VAL A 258 12.95 7.13 0.24
N LYS A 259 12.12 6.12 0.48
CA LYS A 259 12.21 4.82 -0.20
C LYS A 259 11.51 4.78 -1.55
N GLY A 260 10.72 5.80 -1.90
CA GLY A 260 9.91 5.80 -3.10
C GLY A 260 8.83 4.70 -3.10
N LEU A 261 8.37 4.24 -1.92
CA LEU A 261 7.42 3.13 -1.81
C LEU A 261 6.04 3.44 -2.41
N SER A 262 5.73 4.73 -2.60
CA SER A 262 4.53 5.21 -3.29
C SER A 262 4.78 5.58 -4.75
N GLU A 263 6.03 5.55 -5.21
CA GLU A 263 6.44 5.86 -6.56
C GLU A 263 7.43 4.79 -7.03
N LEU A 264 7.25 4.32 -8.27
CA LEU A 264 8.19 3.48 -9.00
C LEU A 264 9.48 4.26 -9.28
N TYR A 265 10.27 4.53 -8.26
CA TYR A 265 11.65 4.92 -8.49
C TYR A 265 12.56 3.75 -8.17
N SER A 266 13.29 3.35 -9.18
CA SER A 266 14.50 2.57 -9.10
C SER A 266 15.59 3.32 -8.30
N GLU A 267 15.33 3.65 -7.04
CA GLU A 267 16.45 3.63 -6.10
C GLU A 267 16.81 2.15 -6.03
N GLY A 268 17.88 1.78 -6.71
CA GLY A 268 18.34 0.42 -6.76
C GLY A 268 18.28 -0.18 -5.35
N ILE A 269 17.78 -1.38 -5.27
CA ILE A 269 17.81 -2.20 -4.05
C ILE A 269 19.18 -1.97 -3.42
N SER A 270 19.25 -1.46 -2.19
CA SER A 270 20.53 -1.31 -1.52
C SER A 270 21.21 -2.67 -1.45
N PHE A 271 22.54 -2.71 -1.45
CA PHE A 271 23.30 -3.97 -1.36
C PHE A 271 22.83 -4.83 -0.17
N ASP A 272 22.45 -4.21 0.96
CA ASP A 272 21.91 -4.88 2.13
C ASP A 272 20.48 -5.43 1.90
N GLU A 273 19.67 -4.78 1.08
CA GLU A 273 18.34 -5.27 0.71
C GLU A 273 18.45 -6.40 -0.32
N ALA A 274 19.40 -6.32 -1.26
CA ALA A 274 19.71 -7.40 -2.18
C ALA A 274 20.25 -8.63 -1.42
N GLN A 275 21.10 -8.47 -0.42
CA GLN A 275 21.56 -9.57 0.42
C GLN A 275 20.45 -10.25 1.22
N ARG A 276 19.37 -9.54 1.57
CA ARG A 276 18.21 -10.13 2.25
C ARG A 276 17.29 -10.90 1.30
N GLN A 277 17.20 -10.48 0.05
CA GLN A 277 16.42 -11.20 -0.98
C GLN A 277 17.20 -12.41 -1.49
N PHE A 278 18.52 -12.30 -1.59
CA PHE A 278 19.42 -13.38 -1.99
C PHE A 278 20.25 -13.79 -0.77
N SER A 279 19.76 -14.77 -0.02
CA SER A 279 20.43 -15.29 1.19
C SER A 279 21.82 -15.92 0.90
N ARG A 280 22.15 -16.10 -0.37
CA ARG A 280 23.46 -16.58 -0.87
C ARG A 280 23.70 -16.04 -2.28
N GLN A 281 24.98 -16.01 -2.68
CA GLN A 281 25.34 -15.78 -4.07
C GLN A 281 24.80 -16.93 -4.95
N LEU A 282 24.19 -16.59 -6.07
CA LEU A 282 23.73 -17.55 -7.07
C LEU A 282 24.85 -17.79 -8.10
N GLN A 283 25.01 -19.04 -8.51
CA GLN A 283 26.03 -19.44 -9.48
C GLN A 283 25.51 -20.54 -10.40
N LEU A 284 26.25 -20.81 -11.48
CA LEU A 284 25.94 -21.85 -12.45
C LEU A 284 25.70 -23.20 -11.75
N GLY A 285 24.57 -23.84 -12.04
CA GLY A 285 24.15 -25.11 -11.45
C GLY A 285 23.27 -24.96 -10.21
N ASP A 286 23.08 -23.76 -9.68
CA ASP A 286 22.11 -23.53 -8.60
C ASP A 286 20.68 -23.75 -9.08
N THR A 287 19.81 -24.17 -8.14
CA THR A 287 18.39 -24.43 -8.44
C THR A 287 17.47 -23.89 -7.36
N GLY A 288 16.19 -23.71 -7.71
CA GLY A 288 15.13 -23.39 -6.79
C GLY A 288 14.60 -21.97 -6.91
N ASN A 289 13.83 -21.56 -5.88
CA ASN A 289 13.08 -20.30 -5.91
C ASN A 289 13.96 -19.03 -6.04
N PRO A 290 15.14 -18.92 -5.38
CA PRO A 290 16.00 -17.75 -5.58
C PRO A 290 16.45 -17.59 -7.04
N VAL A 291 16.69 -18.70 -7.77
CA VAL A 291 17.03 -18.66 -9.19
C VAL A 291 15.84 -18.20 -10.03
N ARG A 292 14.63 -18.69 -9.74
CA ARG A 292 13.40 -18.22 -10.43
C ARG A 292 13.19 -16.72 -10.28
N VAL A 293 13.44 -16.19 -9.09
CA VAL A 293 13.34 -14.74 -8.83
C VAL A 293 14.36 -13.96 -9.67
N ALA A 294 15.60 -14.40 -9.72
CA ALA A 294 16.63 -13.79 -10.55
C ALA A 294 16.27 -13.85 -12.06
N GLN A 295 15.83 -15.01 -12.54
CA GLN A 295 15.38 -15.20 -13.92
C GLN A 295 14.18 -14.31 -14.26
N TYR A 296 13.24 -14.15 -13.33
CA TYR A 296 12.09 -13.26 -13.51
C TYR A 296 12.55 -11.81 -13.71
N TYR A 297 13.47 -11.30 -12.90
CA TYR A 297 14.01 -9.95 -13.08
C TYR A 297 14.76 -9.80 -14.41
N LEU A 298 15.58 -10.77 -14.78
CA LEU A 298 16.28 -10.77 -16.08
C LEU A 298 15.28 -10.77 -17.25
N ALA A 299 14.22 -11.58 -17.17
CA ALA A 299 13.17 -11.60 -18.18
C ALA A 299 12.45 -10.25 -18.30
N ILE A 300 12.20 -9.53 -17.20
CA ILE A 300 11.64 -8.19 -17.26
C ILE A 300 12.62 -7.21 -17.90
N ILE A 301 13.89 -7.21 -17.48
CA ILE A 301 14.89 -6.27 -17.99
C ILE A 301 15.12 -6.48 -19.49
N SER A 302 15.09 -7.73 -19.97
CA SER A 302 15.26 -8.05 -21.38
C SER A 302 14.17 -7.47 -22.31
N TYR A 303 13.04 -7.03 -21.77
CA TYR A 303 12.05 -6.25 -22.54
C TYR A 303 12.47 -4.82 -22.83
N PHE A 304 13.41 -4.29 -22.04
CA PHE A 304 13.86 -2.90 -22.12
C PHE A 304 15.31 -2.78 -22.60
N ASP A 305 16.07 -3.88 -22.58
CA ASP A 305 17.48 -3.94 -22.99
C ASP A 305 17.74 -5.18 -23.84
N ASP A 306 17.91 -4.96 -25.15
CA ASP A 306 18.17 -6.02 -26.14
C ASP A 306 19.52 -6.73 -25.95
N GLN A 307 20.40 -6.23 -25.09
CA GLN A 307 21.67 -6.89 -24.75
C GLN A 307 21.49 -8.02 -23.75
N ILE A 308 20.39 -8.02 -23.02
CA ILE A 308 20.06 -9.08 -22.05
C ILE A 308 19.28 -10.18 -22.74
N PRO A 309 19.79 -11.43 -22.78
CA PRO A 309 19.08 -12.53 -23.40
C PRO A 309 17.79 -12.85 -22.64
N GLN A 310 16.76 -13.24 -23.39
CA GLN A 310 15.55 -13.77 -22.75
C GLN A 310 15.89 -15.08 -22.02
N VAL A 311 15.65 -15.11 -20.73
CA VAL A 311 15.89 -16.29 -19.89
C VAL A 311 14.58 -17.02 -19.58
N LEU A 312 14.66 -18.35 -19.52
CA LEU A 312 13.53 -19.18 -19.12
C LEU A 312 13.42 -19.17 -17.59
N ILE A 313 12.21 -18.94 -17.05
CA ILE A 313 11.96 -18.91 -15.60
C ILE A 313 11.68 -20.34 -15.10
N ASP A 314 12.68 -21.20 -15.12
CA ASP A 314 12.56 -22.62 -14.76
C ASP A 314 13.15 -22.94 -13.37
N GLY A 315 13.92 -22.00 -12.80
CA GLY A 315 14.59 -22.18 -11.53
C GLY A 315 15.92 -22.94 -11.62
N ASN A 316 16.50 -23.07 -12.82
CA ASN A 316 17.84 -23.64 -13.01
C ASN A 316 18.79 -22.52 -13.47
N PHE A 317 19.84 -22.23 -12.70
CA PHE A 317 20.84 -21.23 -13.07
C PHE A 317 21.78 -21.84 -14.13
N ASP A 318 21.39 -21.73 -15.38
CA ASP A 318 22.11 -22.22 -16.55
C ASP A 318 23.04 -21.15 -17.16
N GLU A 319 23.74 -21.48 -18.25
CA GLU A 319 24.61 -20.53 -18.95
C GLU A 319 23.82 -19.33 -19.52
N ASN A 320 22.57 -19.52 -19.90
CA ASN A 320 21.74 -18.44 -20.41
C ASN A 320 21.37 -17.45 -19.30
N THR A 321 21.07 -17.94 -18.12
CA THR A 321 20.87 -17.12 -16.92
C THR A 321 22.16 -16.38 -16.53
N LEU A 322 23.31 -17.07 -16.60
CA LEU A 322 24.62 -16.45 -16.33
C LEU A 322 24.93 -15.31 -17.32
N ASN A 323 24.69 -15.52 -18.59
CA ASN A 323 24.90 -14.50 -19.63
C ASN A 323 23.99 -13.29 -19.46
N GLY A 324 22.78 -13.46 -18.89
CA GLY A 324 21.89 -12.35 -18.57
C GLY A 324 22.33 -11.53 -17.36
N VAL A 325 23.24 -12.06 -16.52
CA VAL A 325 23.77 -11.37 -15.34
C VAL A 325 25.08 -10.64 -15.64
N GLN A 326 25.82 -11.04 -16.68
CA GLN A 326 27.10 -10.43 -17.10
C GLN A 326 26.90 -9.23 -18.02
#